data_141f9649bcc051dd4c19ce12c58de10e
#
_entry.id   141f9649bcc051dd4c19ce12c58de10e
#
_cell.length_a   1.000
_cell.length_b   1.000
_cell.length_c   1.000
_cell.angle_alpha   90.00
_cell.angle_beta   90.00
_cell.angle_gamma   90.00
#
_symmetry.space_group_name_H-M   'P 1'
#
loop_
_entity.id
_entity.type
_entity.pdbx_description
1 polymer ?
#
loop_
_entity_poly.entity_id
_entity_poly.type
_entity_poly.pdbx_seq_one_letter_code
_entity_poly.pdbx_strand_id
1 'polypeptide(L)'
;MVVTLKEVAVRAGVSRSAVSRTFTEGASVSAKTRAKVEKAAIELGYAPNALASSLTTGRTKLIGLIANNFHNPLILEVFDLFTRGLQDRGLRPLLVNLSSATDPAASLRMLRQYSVDGVIVASSTLPSSFAESFKNAGLPVVHAFGRYTRSPDVHVVGIDNIACGRMAAEALIARGYSRVAFLGGPEAATSTQDRAAGFLGAFEGHSEIAVSASYASDYNYDSGRAEMQRLLACGPADAYFCGDDLLAIGALGAIQDAGLSVPGDIGLIGLNDMEMARWQNIALTTIRQPLAEIIEAAIELVVATILRPDRHPEIRLFPCRVIERRTLRAAAPAVL
;
A
#
# COMPACT_ATOMS: atom_id res chain seq x y z
N MET A 1 13.23 -32.56 21.13
CA MET A 1 11.89 -32.59 21.79
C MET A 1 11.45 -31.16 22.03
N VAL A 2 10.19 -30.82 21.78
CA VAL A 2 9.67 -29.47 22.07
C VAL A 2 9.36 -29.38 23.56
N VAL A 3 9.97 -28.40 24.24
CA VAL A 3 9.74 -28.18 25.68
C VAL A 3 8.29 -27.76 25.91
N THR A 4 7.67 -28.35 26.90
CA THR A 4 6.26 -28.13 27.24
C THR A 4 6.08 -27.19 28.42
N LEU A 5 4.91 -26.56 28.53
CA LEU A 5 4.51 -25.76 29.68
C LEU A 5 4.63 -26.55 31.02
N LYS A 6 4.45 -27.87 31.01
CA LYS A 6 4.58 -28.74 32.17
C LYS A 6 6.04 -28.78 32.65
N GLU A 7 6.99 -28.88 31.77
CA GLU A 7 8.43 -28.90 32.12
C GLU A 7 8.89 -27.59 32.70
N VAL A 8 8.42 -26.45 32.15
CA VAL A 8 8.67 -25.12 32.76
C VAL A 8 8.07 -25.00 34.15
N ALA A 9 6.84 -25.51 34.36
CA ALA A 9 6.20 -25.50 35.69
C ALA A 9 7.02 -26.30 36.74
N VAL A 10 7.51 -27.48 36.37
CA VAL A 10 8.37 -28.30 37.23
C VAL A 10 9.68 -27.57 37.50
N ARG A 11 10.35 -27.03 36.50
CA ARG A 11 11.64 -26.33 36.61
C ARG A 11 11.54 -25.07 37.50
N ALA A 12 10.44 -24.29 37.35
CA ALA A 12 10.18 -23.06 38.10
C ALA A 12 9.62 -23.32 39.50
N GLY A 13 9.18 -24.56 39.84
CA GLY A 13 8.56 -24.91 41.11
C GLY A 13 7.18 -24.21 41.29
N VAL A 14 6.38 -24.11 40.22
CA VAL A 14 5.06 -23.45 40.23
C VAL A 14 4.00 -24.31 39.54
N SER A 15 2.74 -23.92 39.66
CA SER A 15 1.65 -24.60 38.94
C SER A 15 1.66 -24.30 37.45
N ARG A 16 1.11 -25.21 36.64
CA ARG A 16 0.91 -24.97 35.17
C ARG A 16 0.10 -23.71 34.88
N SER A 17 -0.90 -23.41 35.72
CA SER A 17 -1.71 -22.19 35.59
C SER A 17 -0.90 -20.92 35.90
N ALA A 18 0.10 -20.97 36.75
CA ALA A 18 1.00 -19.84 37.02
C ALA A 18 1.91 -19.59 35.82
N VAL A 19 2.44 -20.65 35.18
CA VAL A 19 3.21 -20.52 33.91
C VAL A 19 2.35 -19.93 32.80
N SER A 20 1.14 -20.46 32.57
CA SER A 20 0.22 -19.93 31.56
C SER A 20 -0.07 -18.45 31.81
N ARG A 21 -0.42 -18.05 33.01
CA ARG A 21 -0.68 -16.64 33.38
C ARG A 21 0.54 -15.73 33.20
N THR A 22 1.75 -16.24 33.43
CA THR A 22 2.97 -15.45 33.19
C THR A 22 3.10 -14.99 31.73
N PHE A 23 2.70 -15.82 30.79
CA PHE A 23 2.76 -15.55 29.36
C PHE A 23 1.44 -15.03 28.75
N THR A 24 0.41 -14.85 29.58
CA THR A 24 -0.87 -14.26 29.13
C THR A 24 -0.89 -12.78 29.48
N GLU A 25 -1.04 -11.94 28.47
CA GLU A 25 -1.13 -10.49 28.61
C GLU A 25 -2.31 -10.10 29.50
N GLY A 26 -2.09 -9.17 30.44
CA GLY A 26 -3.10 -8.73 31.41
C GLY A 26 -3.42 -9.71 32.54
N ALA A 27 -2.89 -10.94 32.52
CA ALA A 27 -3.12 -11.88 33.59
C ALA A 27 -2.29 -11.56 34.87
N SER A 28 -2.96 -11.66 35.99
CA SER A 28 -2.31 -11.39 37.31
C SER A 28 -1.39 -12.55 37.74
N VAL A 29 -0.13 -12.22 37.96
CA VAL A 29 0.88 -13.11 38.55
C VAL A 29 1.87 -12.27 39.37
N SER A 30 2.34 -12.78 40.53
CA SER A 30 3.29 -12.04 41.35
C SER A 30 4.62 -11.84 40.61
N ALA A 31 5.31 -10.72 40.85
CA ALA A 31 6.63 -10.43 40.25
C ALA A 31 7.64 -11.56 40.54
N LYS A 32 7.62 -12.12 41.75
CA LYS A 32 8.47 -13.26 42.17
C LYS A 32 8.18 -14.52 41.35
N THR A 33 6.91 -14.82 41.08
CA THR A 33 6.51 -15.98 40.26
C THR A 33 6.87 -15.76 38.79
N ARG A 34 6.62 -14.57 38.27
CA ARG A 34 6.99 -14.18 36.89
C ARG A 34 8.48 -14.39 36.64
N ALA A 35 9.35 -13.83 37.51
CA ALA A 35 10.79 -13.97 37.36
C ALA A 35 11.28 -15.43 37.38
N LYS A 36 10.68 -16.29 38.25
CA LYS A 36 11.01 -17.73 38.29
C LYS A 36 10.62 -18.44 36.99
N VAL A 37 9.44 -18.14 36.44
CA VAL A 37 8.94 -18.77 35.22
C VAL A 37 9.73 -18.32 34.03
N GLU A 38 10.01 -17.04 33.89
CA GLU A 38 10.81 -16.48 32.78
C GLU A 38 12.23 -17.07 32.76
N LYS A 39 12.88 -17.16 33.95
CA LYS A 39 14.19 -17.79 34.08
C LYS A 39 14.15 -19.27 33.64
N ALA A 40 13.19 -20.04 34.14
CA ALA A 40 13.05 -21.44 33.75
C ALA A 40 12.74 -21.63 32.27
N ALA A 41 11.93 -20.74 31.65
CA ALA A 41 11.63 -20.76 30.25
C ALA A 41 12.87 -20.50 29.37
N ILE A 42 13.70 -19.50 29.74
CA ILE A 42 14.97 -19.22 29.08
C ILE A 42 15.93 -20.42 29.19
N GLU A 43 16.11 -20.97 30.39
CA GLU A 43 17.00 -22.11 30.61
C GLU A 43 16.62 -23.36 29.80
N LEU A 44 15.33 -23.56 29.58
CA LEU A 44 14.80 -24.70 28.82
C LEU A 44 14.61 -24.43 27.33
N GLY A 45 14.77 -23.18 26.88
CA GLY A 45 14.44 -22.77 25.50
C GLY A 45 12.94 -22.86 25.20
N TYR A 46 12.08 -22.66 26.21
CA TYR A 46 10.63 -22.68 26.06
C TYR A 46 10.11 -21.36 25.48
N ALA A 47 9.30 -21.48 24.44
CA ALA A 47 8.45 -20.39 23.96
C ALA A 47 6.98 -20.81 24.03
N PRO A 48 6.06 -19.90 24.46
CA PRO A 48 4.64 -20.19 24.47
C PRO A 48 4.14 -20.56 23.07
N ASN A 49 3.35 -21.61 22.98
CA ASN A 49 2.73 -22.00 21.72
C ASN A 49 1.57 -21.04 21.40
N ALA A 50 1.71 -20.28 20.29
CA ALA A 50 0.71 -19.30 19.86
C ALA A 50 -0.67 -19.94 19.57
N LEU A 51 -0.68 -21.16 19.01
CA LEU A 51 -1.94 -21.89 18.75
C LEU A 51 -2.63 -22.31 20.05
N ALA A 52 -1.87 -22.77 21.07
CA ALA A 52 -2.44 -23.08 22.36
C ALA A 52 -2.96 -21.81 23.09
N SER A 53 -2.26 -20.69 22.92
CA SER A 53 -2.70 -19.39 23.45
C SER A 53 -3.99 -18.91 22.80
N SER A 54 -4.13 -19.08 21.49
CA SER A 54 -5.33 -18.64 20.75
C SER A 54 -6.60 -19.37 21.19
N LEU A 55 -6.50 -20.66 21.57
CA LEU A 55 -7.62 -21.42 22.13
C LEU A 55 -8.13 -20.84 23.46
N THR A 56 -7.26 -20.19 24.22
CA THR A 56 -7.62 -19.61 25.53
C THR A 56 -8.08 -18.16 25.41
N THR A 57 -7.43 -17.39 24.51
CA THR A 57 -7.69 -15.95 24.35
C THR A 57 -8.76 -15.64 23.30
N GLY A 58 -9.11 -16.60 22.44
CA GLY A 58 -9.96 -16.39 21.27
C GLY A 58 -9.31 -15.52 20.19
N ARG A 59 -7.98 -15.27 20.29
CA ARG A 59 -7.22 -14.39 19.38
C ARG A 59 -6.00 -15.13 18.84
N THR A 60 -5.83 -15.09 17.51
CA THR A 60 -4.68 -15.73 16.83
C THR A 60 -3.49 -14.79 16.68
N LYS A 61 -3.71 -13.48 16.82
CA LYS A 61 -2.75 -12.42 16.51
C LYS A 61 -2.31 -12.41 15.03
N LEU A 62 -3.08 -13.06 14.15
CA LEU A 62 -2.87 -13.06 12.71
C LEU A 62 -3.70 -11.95 12.06
N ILE A 63 -3.06 -11.18 11.17
CA ILE A 63 -3.70 -10.19 10.33
C ILE A 63 -3.55 -10.63 8.87
N GLY A 64 -4.68 -10.82 8.18
CA GLY A 64 -4.67 -11.07 6.74
C GLY A 64 -4.18 -9.81 6.01
N LEU A 65 -3.03 -9.89 5.35
CA LEU A 65 -2.50 -8.82 4.51
C LEU A 65 -2.68 -9.20 3.06
N ILE A 66 -3.67 -8.62 2.41
CA ILE A 66 -4.07 -8.94 1.04
C ILE A 66 -3.50 -7.87 0.11
N ALA A 67 -2.79 -8.29 -0.91
CA ALA A 67 -2.29 -7.39 -1.94
C ALA A 67 -2.28 -8.06 -3.31
N ASN A 68 -2.16 -7.26 -4.34
CA ASN A 68 -1.96 -7.66 -5.72
C ASN A 68 -0.74 -6.94 -6.30
N ASN A 69 -0.43 -7.23 -7.58
CA ASN A 69 0.67 -6.57 -8.30
C ASN A 69 2.04 -6.73 -7.64
N PHE A 70 2.39 -7.96 -7.27
CA PHE A 70 3.66 -8.31 -6.63
C PHE A 70 4.89 -8.08 -7.52
N HIS A 71 4.69 -7.80 -8.80
CA HIS A 71 5.77 -7.43 -9.73
C HIS A 71 6.19 -5.96 -9.59
N ASN A 72 5.37 -5.13 -8.91
CA ASN A 72 5.73 -3.75 -8.64
C ASN A 72 6.60 -3.67 -7.36
N PRO A 73 7.86 -3.20 -7.43
CA PRO A 73 8.75 -3.12 -6.28
C PRO A 73 8.24 -2.28 -5.11
N LEU A 74 7.31 -1.34 -5.35
CA LEU A 74 6.66 -0.58 -4.28
C LEU A 74 6.03 -1.50 -3.24
N ILE A 75 5.50 -2.66 -3.66
CA ILE A 75 4.85 -3.61 -2.76
C ILE A 75 5.82 -4.18 -1.72
N LEU A 76 7.11 -4.28 -2.03
CA LEU A 76 8.13 -4.75 -1.08
C LEU A 76 8.32 -3.75 0.06
N GLU A 77 8.36 -2.45 -0.24
CA GLU A 77 8.43 -1.39 0.77
C GLU A 77 7.15 -1.38 1.63
N VAL A 78 5.98 -1.52 1.01
CA VAL A 78 4.69 -1.62 1.68
C VAL A 78 4.67 -2.82 2.64
N PHE A 79 5.15 -3.98 2.22
CA PHE A 79 5.20 -5.18 3.07
C PHE A 79 6.21 -5.08 4.19
N ASP A 80 7.38 -4.49 3.94
CA ASP A 80 8.37 -4.26 4.99
C ASP A 80 7.77 -3.39 6.10
N LEU A 81 7.15 -2.27 5.74
CA LEU A 81 6.50 -1.37 6.69
C LEU A 81 5.34 -2.04 7.45
N PHE A 82 4.44 -2.75 6.76
CA PHE A 82 3.35 -3.49 7.41
C PHE A 82 3.88 -4.58 8.35
N THR A 83 4.88 -5.34 7.88
CA THR A 83 5.44 -6.45 8.68
C THR A 83 6.06 -5.93 9.97
N ARG A 84 6.88 -4.88 9.89
CA ARG A 84 7.50 -4.25 11.07
C ARG A 84 6.43 -3.69 12.01
N GLY A 85 5.53 -2.86 11.52
CA GLY A 85 4.51 -2.22 12.34
C GLY A 85 3.54 -3.21 13.02
N LEU A 86 3.22 -4.33 12.37
CA LEU A 86 2.45 -5.41 12.97
C LEU A 86 3.26 -6.17 14.02
N GLN A 87 4.54 -6.49 13.73
CA GLN A 87 5.42 -7.20 14.65
C GLN A 87 5.68 -6.41 15.93
N ASP A 88 5.87 -5.09 15.84
CA ASP A 88 6.05 -4.19 16.98
C ASP A 88 4.83 -4.22 17.92
N ARG A 89 3.66 -4.56 17.41
CA ARG A 89 2.41 -4.75 18.16
C ARG A 89 2.12 -6.21 18.54
N GLY A 90 3.09 -7.10 18.35
CA GLY A 90 2.93 -8.53 18.62
C GLY A 90 1.99 -9.27 17.67
N LEU A 91 1.62 -8.65 16.54
CA LEU A 91 0.80 -9.25 15.49
C LEU A 91 1.67 -9.87 14.40
N ARG A 92 1.08 -10.72 13.55
CA ARG A 92 1.78 -11.38 12.46
C ARG A 92 0.97 -11.29 11.18
N PRO A 93 1.54 -10.87 10.04
CA PRO A 93 0.83 -10.88 8.77
C PRO A 93 0.71 -12.31 8.22
N LEU A 94 -0.48 -12.64 7.73
CA LEU A 94 -0.74 -13.74 6.84
C LEU A 94 -0.92 -13.17 5.42
N LEU A 95 0.11 -13.32 4.59
CA LEU A 95 0.13 -12.71 3.27
C LEU A 95 -0.74 -13.47 2.28
N VAL A 96 -1.57 -12.74 1.56
CA VAL A 96 -2.44 -13.25 0.49
C VAL A 96 -2.12 -12.50 -0.79
N ASN A 97 -1.57 -13.21 -1.76
CA ASN A 97 -1.35 -12.68 -3.10
C ASN A 97 -2.58 -12.93 -3.97
N LEU A 98 -3.17 -11.85 -4.47
CA LEU A 98 -4.27 -11.93 -5.45
C LEU A 98 -3.68 -11.96 -6.86
N SER A 99 -3.81 -13.08 -7.54
CA SER A 99 -3.68 -13.14 -8.99
C SER A 99 -4.96 -12.65 -9.67
N SER A 100 -4.88 -12.33 -10.96
CA SER A 100 -6.03 -11.86 -11.77
C SER A 100 -7.23 -12.83 -11.80
N ALA A 101 -7.04 -14.08 -11.38
CA ALA A 101 -8.07 -15.12 -11.29
C ALA A 101 -8.58 -15.36 -9.86
N THR A 102 -8.14 -14.57 -8.86
CA THR A 102 -8.46 -14.88 -7.46
C THR A 102 -9.85 -14.37 -7.08
N ASP A 103 -10.77 -15.29 -6.85
CA ASP A 103 -12.08 -15.01 -6.26
C ASP A 103 -11.95 -14.50 -4.82
N PRO A 104 -12.58 -13.34 -4.47
CA PRO A 104 -12.60 -12.84 -3.08
C PRO A 104 -13.08 -13.91 -2.08
N ALA A 105 -14.00 -14.77 -2.47
CA ALA A 105 -14.52 -15.85 -1.62
C ALA A 105 -13.44 -16.92 -1.30
N ALA A 106 -12.48 -17.15 -2.20
CA ALA A 106 -11.36 -18.07 -1.94
C ALA A 106 -10.43 -17.49 -0.86
N SER A 107 -10.08 -16.20 -0.98
CA SER A 107 -9.28 -15.49 0.03
C SER A 107 -9.98 -15.48 1.39
N LEU A 108 -11.29 -15.21 1.40
CA LEU A 108 -12.09 -15.22 2.61
C LEU A 108 -12.11 -16.60 3.30
N ARG A 109 -12.32 -17.68 2.52
CA ARG A 109 -12.29 -19.06 3.06
C ARG A 109 -10.93 -19.38 3.70
N MET A 110 -9.84 -19.04 3.03
CA MET A 110 -8.50 -19.26 3.55
C MET A 110 -8.24 -18.48 4.85
N LEU A 111 -8.57 -17.19 4.89
CA LEU A 111 -8.38 -16.37 6.09
C LEU A 111 -9.22 -16.88 7.28
N ARG A 112 -10.41 -17.37 7.03
CA ARG A 112 -11.26 -18.02 8.06
C ARG A 112 -10.65 -19.33 8.58
N GLN A 113 -10.03 -20.15 7.72
CA GLN A 113 -9.34 -21.37 8.16
C GLN A 113 -8.20 -21.08 9.15
N TYR A 114 -7.50 -19.96 8.96
CA TYR A 114 -6.45 -19.51 9.88
C TYR A 114 -6.98 -18.64 11.02
N SER A 115 -8.29 -18.39 11.07
CA SER A 115 -8.93 -17.58 12.11
C SER A 115 -8.24 -16.24 12.33
N VAL A 116 -7.96 -15.49 11.26
CA VAL A 116 -7.32 -14.17 11.36
C VAL A 116 -8.20 -13.22 12.17
N ASP A 117 -7.58 -12.38 13.00
CA ASP A 117 -8.28 -11.42 13.86
C ASP A 117 -8.79 -10.19 13.07
N GLY A 118 -8.17 -9.88 11.95
CA GLY A 118 -8.55 -8.77 11.07
C GLY A 118 -7.87 -8.86 9.70
N VAL A 119 -8.25 -7.96 8.80
CA VAL A 119 -7.80 -7.93 7.41
C VAL A 119 -7.36 -6.53 7.03
N ILE A 120 -6.23 -6.41 6.35
CA ILE A 120 -5.81 -5.20 5.63
C ILE A 120 -5.77 -5.54 4.15
N VAL A 121 -6.58 -4.86 3.33
CA VAL A 121 -6.50 -4.90 1.87
C VAL A 121 -5.54 -3.80 1.44
N ALA A 122 -4.33 -4.16 1.02
CA ALA A 122 -3.29 -3.22 0.61
C ALA A 122 -3.24 -3.13 -0.93
N SER A 123 -4.19 -2.40 -1.50
CA SER A 123 -4.31 -2.25 -2.96
C SER A 123 -5.01 -0.96 -3.34
N SER A 124 -4.46 -0.25 -4.33
CA SER A 124 -5.06 0.94 -4.94
C SER A 124 -5.87 0.63 -6.20
N THR A 125 -5.87 -0.60 -6.66
CA THR A 125 -6.51 -0.99 -7.93
C THR A 125 -7.82 -1.75 -7.75
N LEU A 126 -8.04 -2.31 -6.55
CA LEU A 126 -9.24 -3.07 -6.24
C LEU A 126 -10.43 -2.15 -5.91
N PRO A 127 -11.66 -2.55 -6.28
CA PRO A 127 -12.85 -1.81 -5.89
C PRO A 127 -13.14 -1.95 -4.39
N SER A 128 -13.89 -0.99 -3.82
CA SER A 128 -14.30 -1.01 -2.40
C SER A 128 -15.07 -2.27 -2.04
N SER A 129 -15.90 -2.78 -2.95
CA SER A 129 -16.70 -4.00 -2.79
C SER A 129 -15.84 -5.23 -2.45
N PHE A 130 -14.56 -5.24 -2.85
CA PHE A 130 -13.64 -6.30 -2.46
C PHE A 130 -13.40 -6.30 -0.94
N ALA A 131 -13.09 -5.15 -0.36
CA ALA A 131 -12.91 -5.01 1.10
C ALA A 131 -14.23 -5.20 1.86
N GLU A 132 -15.33 -4.72 1.31
CA GLU A 132 -16.69 -4.89 1.88
C GLU A 132 -17.06 -6.37 2.05
N SER A 133 -16.61 -7.26 1.16
CA SER A 133 -16.85 -8.70 1.26
C SER A 133 -16.33 -9.31 2.57
N PHE A 134 -15.21 -8.81 3.10
CA PHE A 134 -14.67 -9.25 4.39
C PHE A 134 -15.46 -8.68 5.57
N LYS A 135 -15.88 -7.42 5.52
CA LYS A 135 -16.77 -6.81 6.50
C LYS A 135 -18.08 -7.58 6.60
N ASN A 136 -18.71 -7.85 5.46
CA ASN A 136 -19.97 -8.60 5.39
C ASN A 136 -19.84 -10.04 5.92
N ALA A 137 -18.62 -10.56 5.90
CA ALA A 137 -18.28 -11.85 6.50
C ALA A 137 -17.95 -11.76 8.01
N GLY A 138 -18.07 -10.58 8.62
CA GLY A 138 -17.83 -10.35 10.05
C GLY A 138 -16.36 -10.18 10.43
N LEU A 139 -15.46 -9.93 9.46
CA LEU A 139 -14.05 -9.67 9.74
C LEU A 139 -13.78 -8.16 9.85
N PRO A 140 -13.09 -7.70 10.89
CA PRO A 140 -12.52 -6.35 10.93
C PRO A 140 -11.65 -6.10 9.70
N VAL A 141 -11.92 -5.04 8.93
CA VAL A 141 -11.21 -4.77 7.68
C VAL A 141 -10.86 -3.29 7.51
N VAL A 142 -9.67 -3.04 6.98
CA VAL A 142 -9.20 -1.73 6.52
C VAL A 142 -8.74 -1.86 5.07
N HIS A 143 -9.19 -0.95 4.20
CA HIS A 143 -8.70 -0.84 2.83
C HIS A 143 -7.60 0.23 2.78
N ALA A 144 -6.36 -0.19 2.84
CA ALA A 144 -5.20 0.67 2.64
C ALA A 144 -5.01 0.94 1.14
N PHE A 145 -4.80 2.20 0.78
CA PHE A 145 -4.71 2.72 -0.59
C PHE A 145 -6.00 2.63 -1.41
N GLY A 146 -7.13 2.25 -0.78
CA GLY A 146 -8.41 2.10 -1.46
C GLY A 146 -9.02 3.43 -1.91
N ARG A 147 -9.94 3.35 -2.88
CA ARG A 147 -10.77 4.48 -3.27
C ARG A 147 -11.69 4.86 -2.11
N TYR A 148 -11.74 6.13 -1.75
CA TYR A 148 -12.67 6.64 -0.76
C TYR A 148 -13.98 7.13 -1.39
N THR A 149 -15.05 7.11 -0.61
CA THR A 149 -16.36 7.67 -0.94
C THR A 149 -16.86 8.52 0.22
N ARG A 150 -17.82 9.42 -0.02
CA ARG A 150 -18.39 10.26 1.06
C ARG A 150 -19.01 9.47 2.22
N SER A 151 -19.50 8.26 1.93
CA SER A 151 -20.09 7.34 2.92
C SER A 151 -19.44 5.97 2.73
N PRO A 152 -18.28 5.74 3.36
CA PRO A 152 -17.55 4.49 3.19
C PRO A 152 -18.23 3.36 3.96
N ASP A 153 -18.29 2.17 3.37
CA ASP A 153 -18.73 0.96 4.04
C ASP A 153 -17.63 0.28 4.87
N VAL A 154 -16.38 0.54 4.53
CA VAL A 154 -15.18 0.04 5.23
C VAL A 154 -14.24 1.19 5.55
N HIS A 155 -13.37 0.99 6.52
CA HIS A 155 -12.30 1.95 6.79
C HIS A 155 -11.38 2.07 5.57
N VAL A 156 -11.06 3.31 5.17
CA VAL A 156 -10.14 3.61 4.05
C VAL A 156 -9.00 4.49 4.56
N VAL A 157 -7.79 4.10 4.22
CA VAL A 157 -6.57 4.87 4.52
C VAL A 157 -5.75 4.99 3.25
N GLY A 158 -5.36 6.20 2.85
CA GLY A 158 -4.59 6.36 1.62
C GLY A 158 -4.39 7.81 1.22
N ILE A 159 -4.42 8.06 -0.08
CA ILE A 159 -4.26 9.39 -0.70
C ILE A 159 -5.48 9.75 -1.53
N ASP A 160 -5.63 11.03 -1.82
CA ASP A 160 -6.58 11.50 -2.83
C ASP A 160 -5.96 11.38 -4.24
N ASN A 161 -6.33 10.32 -4.96
CA ASN A 161 -5.82 10.07 -6.32
C ASN A 161 -6.29 11.14 -7.33
N ILE A 162 -7.47 11.73 -7.14
CA ILE A 162 -7.95 12.85 -7.96
C ILE A 162 -7.05 14.08 -7.74
N ALA A 163 -6.75 14.40 -6.47
CA ALA A 163 -5.83 15.48 -6.15
C ALA A 163 -4.41 15.24 -6.70
N CYS A 164 -3.93 14.00 -6.72
CA CYS A 164 -2.63 13.65 -7.33
C CYS A 164 -2.64 13.91 -8.85
N GLY A 165 -3.70 13.52 -9.54
CA GLY A 165 -3.88 13.82 -10.97
C GLY A 165 -3.85 15.33 -11.25
N ARG A 166 -4.59 16.11 -10.46
CA ARG A 166 -4.61 17.58 -10.55
C ARG A 166 -3.21 18.17 -10.28
N MET A 167 -2.52 17.70 -9.26
CA MET A 167 -1.16 18.14 -8.91
C MET A 167 -0.17 17.90 -10.06
N ALA A 168 -0.26 16.78 -10.76
CA ALA A 168 0.54 16.50 -11.93
C ALA A 168 0.22 17.47 -13.09
N ALA A 169 -1.05 17.72 -13.35
CA ALA A 169 -1.49 18.67 -14.39
C ALA A 169 -1.00 20.09 -14.09
N GLU A 170 -1.18 20.59 -12.86
CA GLU A 170 -0.68 21.89 -12.41
C GLU A 170 0.84 22.02 -12.59
N ALA A 171 1.59 20.94 -12.31
CA ALA A 171 3.03 20.92 -12.53
C ALA A 171 3.39 21.06 -14.03
N LEU A 172 2.61 20.49 -14.94
CA LEU A 172 2.83 20.62 -16.39
C LEU A 172 2.39 21.98 -16.91
N ILE A 173 1.25 22.50 -16.47
CA ILE A 173 0.74 23.83 -16.82
C ILE A 173 1.76 24.92 -16.43
N ALA A 174 2.28 24.87 -15.21
CA ALA A 174 3.27 25.83 -14.70
C ALA A 174 4.59 25.85 -15.50
N ARG A 175 4.82 24.83 -16.35
CA ARG A 175 6.00 24.68 -17.22
C ARG A 175 5.73 25.01 -18.70
N GLY A 176 4.51 25.42 -19.02
CA GLY A 176 4.14 25.83 -20.35
C GLY A 176 4.13 24.70 -21.38
N TYR A 177 3.85 23.47 -20.98
CA TYR A 177 3.62 22.38 -21.93
C TYR A 177 2.28 22.58 -22.64
N SER A 178 2.25 22.45 -23.96
CA SER A 178 1.06 22.69 -24.79
C SER A 178 0.37 21.42 -25.26
N ARG A 179 1.05 20.29 -25.25
CA ARG A 179 0.50 18.95 -25.54
C ARG A 179 0.86 18.04 -24.39
N VAL A 180 -0.10 17.64 -23.60
CA VAL A 180 0.11 16.80 -22.41
C VAL A 180 -0.74 15.56 -22.46
N ALA A 181 -0.26 14.49 -21.82
CA ALA A 181 -1.03 13.26 -21.78
C ALA A 181 -0.91 12.56 -20.42
N PHE A 182 -1.97 11.83 -20.07
CA PHE A 182 -1.93 10.84 -19.00
C PHE A 182 -1.54 9.48 -19.60
N LEU A 183 -0.55 8.82 -19.00
CA LEU A 183 -0.22 7.43 -19.27
C LEU A 183 -0.55 6.61 -18.03
N GLY A 184 -1.73 6.02 -17.99
CA GLY A 184 -2.23 5.21 -16.88
C GLY A 184 -1.80 3.75 -16.93
N GLY A 185 -1.98 3.03 -15.82
CA GLY A 185 -2.04 1.57 -15.82
C GLY A 185 -3.39 1.08 -16.36
N PRO A 186 -3.82 -0.15 -16.01
CA PRO A 186 -5.09 -0.70 -16.49
C PRO A 186 -6.27 0.27 -16.26
N GLU A 187 -7.03 0.54 -17.31
CA GLU A 187 -8.13 1.51 -17.29
C GLU A 187 -9.21 1.17 -16.25
N ALA A 188 -9.44 -0.12 -16.01
CA ALA A 188 -10.40 -0.59 -15.02
C ALA A 188 -9.97 -0.38 -13.56
N ALA A 189 -8.68 -0.10 -13.30
CA ALA A 189 -8.18 0.10 -11.96
C ALA A 189 -8.70 1.41 -11.36
N THR A 190 -9.18 1.36 -10.11
CA THR A 190 -9.80 2.53 -9.46
C THR A 190 -8.84 3.71 -9.34
N SER A 191 -7.57 3.46 -9.01
CA SER A 191 -6.55 4.51 -8.93
C SER A 191 -6.23 5.14 -10.29
N THR A 192 -6.25 4.34 -11.39
CA THR A 192 -6.06 4.85 -12.76
C THR A 192 -7.17 5.82 -13.12
N GLN A 193 -8.43 5.42 -12.87
CA GLN A 193 -9.60 6.25 -13.16
C GLN A 193 -9.58 7.59 -12.40
N ASP A 194 -9.27 7.55 -11.11
CA ASP A 194 -9.24 8.75 -10.27
C ASP A 194 -8.10 9.69 -10.66
N ARG A 195 -6.90 9.15 -10.96
CA ARG A 195 -5.75 9.94 -11.45
C ARG A 195 -6.05 10.58 -12.81
N ALA A 196 -6.65 9.80 -13.74
CA ALA A 196 -7.08 10.31 -15.02
C ALA A 196 -8.12 11.42 -14.87
N ALA A 197 -9.15 11.22 -14.05
CA ALA A 197 -10.20 12.22 -13.82
C ALA A 197 -9.62 13.52 -13.26
N GLY A 198 -8.72 13.43 -12.25
CA GLY A 198 -8.06 14.59 -11.67
C GLY A 198 -7.14 15.32 -12.65
N PHE A 199 -6.40 14.56 -13.47
CA PHE A 199 -5.51 15.12 -14.49
C PHE A 199 -6.28 15.82 -15.60
N LEU A 200 -7.22 15.12 -16.25
CA LEU A 200 -7.99 15.66 -17.35
C LEU A 200 -8.85 16.84 -16.91
N GLY A 201 -9.52 16.74 -15.76
CA GLY A 201 -10.36 17.81 -15.23
C GLY A 201 -9.61 19.10 -14.89
N ALA A 202 -8.30 19.02 -14.61
CA ALA A 202 -7.49 20.21 -14.34
C ALA A 202 -7.27 21.10 -15.59
N PHE A 203 -7.50 20.57 -16.79
CA PHE A 203 -7.37 21.32 -18.04
C PHE A 203 -8.70 21.93 -18.52
N GLU A 204 -9.79 21.73 -17.77
CA GLU A 204 -11.02 22.45 -18.05
C GLU A 204 -10.77 23.97 -17.94
N GLY A 205 -10.98 24.68 -19.06
CA GLY A 205 -10.67 26.10 -19.15
C GLY A 205 -9.30 26.46 -19.78
N HIS A 206 -8.45 25.46 -20.06
CA HIS A 206 -7.16 25.61 -20.76
C HIS A 206 -7.24 25.13 -22.19
N SER A 207 -8.10 25.77 -23.01
CA SER A 207 -8.34 25.37 -24.41
C SER A 207 -7.10 25.43 -25.32
N GLU A 208 -6.06 26.15 -24.91
CA GLU A 208 -4.76 26.24 -25.56
C GLU A 208 -3.88 25.00 -25.37
N ILE A 209 -4.22 24.13 -24.40
CA ILE A 209 -3.45 22.91 -24.11
C ILE A 209 -4.21 21.69 -24.66
N ALA A 210 -3.58 20.97 -25.56
CA ALA A 210 -4.11 19.69 -26.03
C ALA A 210 -3.85 18.60 -24.97
N VAL A 211 -4.91 17.94 -24.51
CA VAL A 211 -4.81 16.90 -23.48
C VAL A 211 -5.36 15.57 -23.97
N SER A 212 -4.70 14.47 -23.63
CA SER A 212 -5.14 13.11 -23.98
C SER A 212 -4.84 12.11 -22.85
N ALA A 213 -5.36 10.89 -22.99
CA ALA A 213 -5.07 9.79 -22.08
C ALA A 213 -4.81 8.51 -22.87
N SER A 214 -3.94 7.67 -22.33
CA SER A 214 -3.70 6.31 -22.77
C SER A 214 -3.44 5.39 -21.60
N TYR A 215 -3.54 4.09 -21.82
CA TYR A 215 -3.53 3.10 -20.74
C TYR A 215 -2.63 1.93 -21.10
N ALA A 216 -1.65 1.67 -20.23
CA ALA A 216 -0.81 0.49 -20.29
C ALA A 216 -1.58 -0.72 -19.75
N SER A 217 -1.19 -1.92 -20.17
CA SER A 217 -1.86 -3.17 -19.79
C SER A 217 -1.68 -3.54 -18.32
N ASP A 218 -0.60 -3.05 -17.68
CA ASP A 218 -0.28 -3.33 -16.27
C ASP A 218 0.59 -2.21 -15.68
N TYR A 219 0.74 -2.17 -14.35
CA TYR A 219 1.61 -1.25 -13.62
C TYR A 219 3.04 -1.81 -13.51
N ASN A 220 3.72 -1.98 -14.64
CA ASN A 220 5.10 -2.45 -14.70
C ASN A 220 5.92 -1.71 -15.79
N TYR A 221 7.23 -1.92 -15.76
CA TYR A 221 8.19 -1.29 -16.68
C TYR A 221 7.87 -1.61 -18.16
N ASP A 222 7.66 -2.89 -18.47
CA ASP A 222 7.47 -3.34 -19.85
C ASP A 222 6.19 -2.78 -20.48
N SER A 223 5.11 -2.73 -19.71
CA SER A 223 3.84 -2.15 -20.14
C SER A 223 3.95 -0.64 -20.37
N GLY A 224 4.65 0.08 -19.49
CA GLY A 224 4.91 1.52 -19.67
C GLY A 224 5.77 1.80 -20.90
N ARG A 225 6.80 0.98 -21.12
CA ARG A 225 7.68 1.06 -22.28
C ARG A 225 6.92 0.78 -23.59
N ALA A 226 6.15 -0.30 -23.65
CA ALA A 226 5.38 -0.68 -24.83
C ALA A 226 4.35 0.39 -25.21
N GLU A 227 3.62 0.93 -24.22
CA GLU A 227 2.64 1.99 -24.47
C GLU A 227 3.33 3.28 -24.94
N MET A 228 4.45 3.67 -24.38
CA MET A 228 5.21 4.83 -24.84
C MET A 228 5.73 4.64 -26.28
N GLN A 229 6.22 3.45 -26.65
CA GLN A 229 6.62 3.15 -28.03
C GLN A 229 5.47 3.35 -29.00
N ARG A 230 4.26 2.92 -28.65
CA ARG A 230 3.05 3.13 -29.44
C ARG A 230 2.73 4.62 -29.59
N LEU A 231 2.82 5.39 -28.52
CA LEU A 231 2.57 6.84 -28.51
C LEU A 231 3.59 7.60 -29.36
N LEU A 232 4.87 7.24 -29.29
CA LEU A 232 5.93 7.82 -30.10
C LEU A 232 5.66 7.64 -31.62
N ALA A 233 5.13 6.49 -32.00
CA ALA A 233 4.79 6.21 -33.40
C ALA A 233 3.56 6.99 -33.90
N CYS A 234 2.65 7.40 -33.00
CA CYS A 234 1.41 8.10 -33.33
C CYS A 234 1.49 9.63 -33.20
N GLY A 235 2.63 10.19 -32.83
CA GLY A 235 2.81 11.61 -32.55
C GLY A 235 2.69 11.89 -31.04
N PRO A 236 3.82 11.96 -30.33
CA PRO A 236 3.85 12.08 -28.87
C PRO A 236 3.38 13.46 -28.39
N ALA A 237 2.92 13.50 -27.13
CA ALA A 237 2.74 14.74 -26.39
C ALA A 237 4.10 15.31 -25.92
N ASP A 238 4.11 16.59 -25.51
CA ASP A 238 5.31 17.27 -25.03
C ASP A 238 5.66 16.87 -23.58
N ALA A 239 4.67 16.38 -22.83
CA ALA A 239 4.89 15.82 -21.49
C ALA A 239 3.80 14.80 -21.09
N TYR A 240 4.19 13.89 -20.19
CA TYR A 240 3.30 12.85 -19.68
C TYR A 240 3.27 12.82 -18.16
N PHE A 241 2.06 12.73 -17.60
CA PHE A 241 1.86 12.20 -16.27
C PHE A 241 1.70 10.69 -16.35
N CYS A 242 2.70 9.96 -15.87
CA CYS A 242 2.61 8.50 -15.76
C CYS A 242 1.99 8.14 -14.41
N GLY A 243 0.96 7.30 -14.43
CA GLY A 243 0.20 6.93 -13.24
C GLY A 243 0.98 6.14 -12.17
N ASP A 244 2.24 5.78 -12.46
CA ASP A 244 3.15 5.09 -11.54
C ASP A 244 4.60 5.33 -11.99
N ASP A 245 5.56 5.31 -11.09
CA ASP A 245 6.97 5.51 -11.41
C ASP A 245 7.53 4.42 -12.34
N LEU A 246 7.06 3.16 -12.23
CA LEU A 246 7.49 2.11 -13.16
C LEU A 246 7.03 2.37 -14.59
N LEU A 247 5.81 2.87 -14.77
CA LEU A 247 5.33 3.31 -16.09
C LEU A 247 6.20 4.45 -16.62
N ALA A 248 6.55 5.41 -15.76
CA ALA A 248 7.40 6.53 -16.13
C ALA A 248 8.82 6.10 -16.52
N ILE A 249 9.40 5.15 -15.78
CA ILE A 249 10.74 4.60 -16.06
C ILE A 249 10.71 3.78 -17.35
N GLY A 250 9.66 3.02 -17.59
CA GLY A 250 9.45 2.32 -18.87
C GLY A 250 9.32 3.30 -20.04
N ALA A 251 8.54 4.35 -19.88
CA ALA A 251 8.39 5.42 -20.86
C ALA A 251 9.72 6.14 -21.12
N LEU A 252 10.50 6.44 -20.07
CA LEU A 252 11.85 7.02 -20.19
C LEU A 252 12.75 6.16 -21.07
N GLY A 253 12.76 4.84 -20.84
CA GLY A 253 13.55 3.91 -21.66
C GLY A 253 13.11 3.94 -23.14
N ALA A 254 11.82 3.95 -23.44
CA ALA A 254 11.32 4.02 -24.82
C ALA A 254 11.67 5.34 -25.51
N ILE A 255 11.60 6.47 -24.81
CA ILE A 255 11.97 7.80 -25.30
C ILE A 255 13.47 7.85 -25.65
N GLN A 256 14.31 7.33 -24.77
CA GLN A 256 15.76 7.27 -25.00
C GLN A 256 16.15 6.37 -26.17
N ASP A 257 15.50 5.21 -26.32
CA ASP A 257 15.73 4.31 -27.46
C ASP A 257 15.32 4.94 -28.79
N ALA A 258 14.34 5.85 -28.79
CA ALA A 258 13.96 6.63 -29.96
C ALA A 258 14.92 7.81 -30.27
N GLY A 259 16.00 7.97 -29.47
CA GLY A 259 16.97 9.06 -29.62
C GLY A 259 16.47 10.42 -29.12
N LEU A 260 15.36 10.45 -28.37
CA LEU A 260 14.78 11.66 -27.81
C LEU A 260 15.29 11.90 -26.37
N SER A 261 15.34 13.16 -25.97
CA SER A 261 15.81 13.59 -24.66
C SER A 261 14.69 13.90 -23.69
N VAL A 262 14.91 13.59 -22.41
CA VAL A 262 14.05 13.99 -21.30
C VAL A 262 14.86 14.92 -20.40
N PRO A 263 14.41 16.13 -20.11
CA PRO A 263 13.12 16.74 -20.45
C PRO A 263 13.13 17.56 -21.76
N GLY A 264 14.19 17.51 -22.57
CA GLY A 264 14.38 18.37 -23.73
C GLY A 264 13.23 18.25 -24.74
N ASP A 265 12.98 17.04 -25.22
CA ASP A 265 11.93 16.75 -26.20
C ASP A 265 10.61 16.37 -25.50
N ILE A 266 10.67 15.52 -24.47
CA ILE A 266 9.48 15.04 -23.74
C ILE A 266 9.69 15.15 -22.24
N GLY A 267 8.73 15.72 -21.51
CA GLY A 267 8.72 15.76 -20.05
C GLY A 267 8.03 14.54 -19.43
N LEU A 268 8.50 14.10 -18.27
CA LEU A 268 7.87 13.02 -17.51
C LEU A 268 7.68 13.38 -16.04
N ILE A 269 6.50 13.07 -15.50
CA ILE A 269 6.23 13.07 -14.06
C ILE A 269 5.58 11.75 -13.68
N GLY A 270 6.10 11.11 -12.61
CA GLY A 270 5.60 9.85 -12.06
C GLY A 270 4.74 10.04 -10.82
N LEU A 271 4.45 8.92 -10.14
CA LEU A 271 3.79 8.86 -8.82
C LEU A 271 4.35 7.69 -8.04
N ASN A 272 4.65 7.91 -6.80
CA ASN A 272 5.01 7.07 -5.64
C ASN A 272 6.34 7.49 -5.01
N ASP A 273 7.27 8.08 -5.76
CA ASP A 273 8.64 8.38 -5.35
C ASP A 273 9.42 7.13 -4.91
N MET A 274 9.31 6.07 -5.71
CA MET A 274 10.03 4.83 -5.50
C MET A 274 11.54 5.05 -5.46
N GLU A 275 12.29 4.13 -4.84
CA GLU A 275 13.76 4.23 -4.75
C GLU A 275 14.41 4.46 -6.12
N MET A 276 13.96 3.73 -7.15
CA MET A 276 14.49 3.85 -8.52
C MET A 276 14.30 5.24 -9.12
N ALA A 277 13.24 5.97 -8.76
CA ALA A 277 13.01 7.34 -9.22
C ALA A 277 14.14 8.29 -8.78
N ARG A 278 14.86 7.94 -7.72
CA ARG A 278 15.99 8.74 -7.14
C ARG A 278 17.34 8.42 -7.78
N TRP A 279 17.45 7.32 -8.53
CA TRP A 279 18.73 6.95 -9.14
C TRP A 279 19.21 8.02 -10.11
N GLN A 280 20.51 8.29 -10.09
CA GLN A 280 21.09 9.41 -10.82
C GLN A 280 20.84 9.40 -12.33
N ASN A 281 20.79 8.21 -12.93
CA ASN A 281 20.49 8.00 -14.35
C ASN A 281 19.01 8.11 -14.69
N ILE A 282 18.11 8.09 -13.70
CA ILE A 282 16.65 8.24 -13.85
C ILE A 282 16.22 9.63 -13.40
N ALA A 283 16.49 9.99 -12.15
CA ALA A 283 16.19 11.28 -11.54
C ALA A 283 14.77 11.79 -11.90
N LEU A 284 13.78 10.93 -11.72
CA LEU A 284 12.38 11.15 -12.10
C LEU A 284 11.71 12.16 -11.17
N THR A 285 11.16 13.23 -11.74
CA THR A 285 10.17 14.08 -11.06
C THR A 285 8.91 13.26 -10.81
N THR A 286 8.42 13.24 -9.58
CA THR A 286 7.33 12.34 -9.20
C THR A 286 6.50 12.91 -8.05
N ILE A 287 5.33 12.36 -7.81
CA ILE A 287 4.49 12.70 -6.67
C ILE A 287 4.75 11.68 -5.56
N ARG A 288 5.22 12.17 -4.40
CA ARG A 288 5.47 11.32 -3.22
C ARG A 288 4.20 11.19 -2.39
N GLN A 289 3.83 9.96 -2.09
CA GLN A 289 2.88 9.64 -1.03
C GLN A 289 3.60 9.26 0.28
N PRO A 290 3.08 9.61 1.45
CA PRO A 290 3.70 9.31 2.73
C PRO A 290 3.36 7.88 3.17
N LEU A 291 4.07 6.88 2.61
CA LEU A 291 3.78 5.46 2.84
C LEU A 291 3.81 5.05 4.31
N ALA A 292 4.79 5.55 5.08
CA ALA A 292 4.94 5.19 6.49
C ALA A 292 3.73 5.63 7.31
N GLU A 293 3.24 6.87 7.09
CA GLU A 293 2.08 7.41 7.80
C GLU A 293 0.78 6.69 7.40
N ILE A 294 0.63 6.35 6.12
CA ILE A 294 -0.53 5.60 5.62
C ILE A 294 -0.57 4.20 6.26
N ILE A 295 0.56 3.51 6.28
CA ILE A 295 0.67 2.15 6.80
C ILE A 295 0.47 2.12 8.31
N GLU A 296 1.06 3.06 9.04
CA GLU A 296 0.86 3.18 10.49
C GLU A 296 -0.62 3.42 10.82
N ALA A 297 -1.27 4.34 10.12
CA ALA A 297 -2.70 4.61 10.30
C ALA A 297 -3.59 3.40 9.96
N ALA A 298 -3.23 2.61 8.95
CA ALA A 298 -3.97 1.40 8.59
C ALA A 298 -3.83 0.31 9.68
N ILE A 299 -2.64 0.15 10.25
CA ILE A 299 -2.39 -0.78 11.36
C ILE A 299 -3.14 -0.33 12.62
N GLU A 300 -3.05 0.94 12.99
CA GLU A 300 -3.81 1.49 14.13
C GLU A 300 -5.31 1.23 13.97
N LEU A 301 -5.83 1.46 12.77
CA LEU A 301 -7.25 1.38 12.50
C LEU A 301 -7.74 -0.07 12.52
N VAL A 302 -7.00 -1.03 11.96
CA VAL A 302 -7.37 -2.45 12.05
C VAL A 302 -7.34 -2.95 13.48
N VAL A 303 -6.33 -2.57 14.29
CA VAL A 303 -6.25 -2.90 15.71
C VAL A 303 -7.42 -2.32 16.48
N ALA A 304 -7.75 -1.04 16.24
CA ALA A 304 -8.89 -0.39 16.88
C ALA A 304 -10.23 -1.06 16.53
N THR A 305 -10.39 -1.51 15.28
CA THR A 305 -11.59 -2.19 14.79
C THR A 305 -11.71 -3.61 15.37
N ILE A 306 -10.57 -4.31 15.53
CA ILE A 306 -10.53 -5.61 16.23
C ILE A 306 -11.01 -5.49 17.68
N LEU A 307 -10.65 -4.40 18.36
CA LEU A 307 -11.06 -4.15 19.74
C LEU A 307 -12.50 -3.64 19.86
N ARG A 308 -13.00 -2.96 18.84
CA ARG A 308 -14.34 -2.36 18.77
C ARG A 308 -14.93 -2.60 17.38
N PRO A 309 -15.54 -3.78 17.12
CA PRO A 309 -16.07 -4.14 15.79
C PRO A 309 -17.19 -3.22 15.28
N ASP A 310 -17.92 -2.58 16.20
CA ASP A 310 -19.03 -1.67 15.86
C ASP A 310 -18.58 -0.25 15.51
N ARG A 311 -17.28 -0.02 15.37
CA ARG A 311 -16.73 1.29 14.99
C ARG A 311 -17.23 1.70 13.61
N HIS A 312 -17.73 2.93 13.50
CA HIS A 312 -18.11 3.50 12.20
C HIS A 312 -16.90 3.61 11.28
N PRO A 313 -17.05 3.32 9.98
CA PRO A 313 -16.00 3.46 9.00
C PRO A 313 -15.42 4.88 8.99
N GLU A 314 -14.10 4.96 8.92
CA GLU A 314 -13.34 6.21 8.84
C GLU A 314 -12.58 6.30 7.53
N ILE A 315 -12.38 7.54 7.05
CA ILE A 315 -11.49 7.87 5.94
C ILE A 315 -10.33 8.66 6.51
N ARG A 316 -9.10 8.23 6.23
CA ARG A 316 -7.88 8.95 6.57
C ARG A 316 -7.06 9.16 5.31
N LEU A 317 -7.05 10.39 4.80
CA LEU A 317 -6.29 10.77 3.61
C LEU A 317 -5.07 11.57 4.01
N PHE A 318 -3.95 11.26 3.37
CA PHE A 318 -2.66 11.89 3.61
C PHE A 318 -2.24 12.72 2.41
N PRO A 319 -1.66 13.92 2.63
CA PRO A 319 -1.26 14.81 1.56
C PRO A 319 -0.06 14.27 0.79
N CYS A 320 -0.11 14.37 -0.54
CA CYS A 320 1.01 14.11 -1.42
C CYS A 320 1.76 15.41 -1.74
N ARG A 321 2.98 15.28 -2.31
CA ARG A 321 3.76 16.41 -2.77
C ARG A 321 4.59 16.06 -4.00
N VAL A 322 4.79 17.01 -4.90
CA VAL A 322 5.71 16.88 -6.02
C VAL A 322 7.15 16.89 -5.50
N ILE A 323 7.95 15.95 -5.97
CA ILE A 323 9.40 15.88 -5.76
C ILE A 323 10.07 16.22 -7.09
N GLU A 324 10.56 17.42 -7.18
CA GLU A 324 11.25 17.92 -8.36
C GLU A 324 12.59 17.21 -8.56
N ARG A 325 12.83 16.75 -9.79
CA ARG A 325 14.11 16.20 -10.24
C ARG A 325 14.43 16.69 -11.66
N ARG A 326 14.87 15.79 -12.56
CA ARG A 326 15.41 16.21 -13.86
C ARG A 326 14.55 15.91 -15.06
N THR A 327 13.36 15.32 -14.89
CA THR A 327 12.51 14.85 -16.00
C THR A 327 11.44 15.83 -16.46
N LEU A 328 11.34 17.00 -15.84
CA LEU A 328 10.52 18.12 -16.33
C LEU A 328 11.40 19.34 -16.62
N ARG A 329 10.97 20.21 -17.53
CA ARG A 329 11.58 21.55 -17.74
C ARG A 329 11.47 22.37 -16.46
N ALA A 330 12.33 23.36 -16.29
CA ALA A 330 12.19 24.32 -15.21
C ALA A 330 10.82 25.02 -15.30
N ALA A 331 10.20 25.29 -14.15
CA ALA A 331 8.99 26.11 -14.15
C ALA A 331 9.32 27.54 -14.65
N ALA A 332 8.41 28.13 -15.41
CA ALA A 332 8.52 29.53 -15.78
C ALA A 332 8.57 30.38 -14.46
N PRO A 333 9.42 31.43 -14.41
CA PRO A 333 9.40 32.32 -13.25
C PRO A 333 7.98 32.89 -13.12
N ALA A 334 7.46 32.87 -11.89
CA ALA A 334 6.16 33.49 -11.63
C ALA A 334 6.22 34.94 -12.07
N VAL A 335 5.39 35.31 -13.02
CA VAL A 335 5.19 36.73 -13.37
C VAL A 335 4.51 37.36 -12.16
N LEU A 336 5.29 38.12 -11.39
CA LEU A 336 4.85 38.89 -10.22
C LEU A 336 3.86 39.98 -10.64
#